data_00d404bf5abd25f135bbd9ca69b1fb8d
#
_entry.id   00d404bf5abd25f135bbd9ca69b1fb8d
#
_cell.length_a   1.000
_cell.length_b   1.000
_cell.length_c   1.000
_cell.angle_alpha   90.00
_cell.angle_beta   90.00
_cell.angle_gamma   90.00
#
_symmetry.space_group_name_H-M   'P 1'
#
loop_
_entity.id
_entity.type
_entity.pdbx_description
1 polymer ?
#
loop_
_entity_poly.entity_id
_entity_poly.type
_entity_poly.pdbx_seq_one_letter_code
_entity_poly.pdbx_strand_id
1 'polypeptide(L)'
;NHQQLKRLGVAAACSGNIMLFSFSIYSGLKGQMAGMFGYLNLAFFLPILFYCAQPFYTNLWRSLKAGRPSIDLPIVAAVIIGFVLSLINLIQGNKDFYFDSLSILILLLLASRYFLSRTQQTFINSSYMQTFIESQVCQRWNSESNEYDKIPARHLNVDDKVLIKEGERV
;
A
#
# COMPACT_ATOMS: atom_id res chain seq x y z
N ASN A 1 3.08 -6.93 9.06
CA ASN A 1 1.96 -7.27 8.16
C ASN A 1 0.59 -7.42 8.86
N HIS A 2 0.53 -7.75 10.17
CA HIS A 2 -0.73 -7.86 10.90
C HIS A 2 -1.55 -6.57 10.94
N GLN A 3 -0.90 -5.41 10.99
CA GLN A 3 -1.61 -4.12 10.98
C GLN A 3 -2.27 -3.82 9.62
N GLN A 4 -1.63 -4.17 8.52
CA GLN A 4 -2.22 -4.00 7.17
C GLN A 4 -3.45 -4.89 6.99
N LEU A 5 -3.37 -6.14 7.47
CA LEU A 5 -4.49 -7.07 7.42
C LEU A 5 -5.67 -6.59 8.29
N LYS A 6 -5.41 -6.06 9.50
CA LYS A 6 -6.44 -5.48 10.37
C LYS A 6 -7.14 -4.30 9.69
N ARG A 7 -6.37 -3.38 9.08
CA ARG A 7 -6.92 -2.24 8.35
C ARG A 7 -7.77 -2.67 7.16
N LEU A 8 -7.31 -3.67 6.41
CA LEU A 8 -8.05 -4.24 5.28
C LEU A 8 -9.36 -4.87 5.75
N GLY A 9 -9.35 -5.63 6.86
CA GLY A 9 -10.55 -6.23 7.45
C GLY A 9 -11.57 -5.18 7.90
N VAL A 10 -11.12 -4.14 8.60
CA VAL A 10 -11.99 -3.02 9.02
C VAL A 10 -12.55 -2.28 7.81
N ALA A 11 -11.71 -1.98 6.80
CA ALA A 11 -12.16 -1.32 5.58
C ALA A 11 -13.20 -2.17 4.84
N ALA A 12 -13.00 -3.48 4.72
CA ALA A 12 -13.93 -4.39 4.05
C ALA A 12 -15.28 -4.45 4.79
N ALA A 13 -15.27 -4.60 6.11
CA ALA A 13 -16.48 -4.65 6.93
C ALA A 13 -17.27 -3.34 6.84
N CYS A 14 -16.61 -2.20 7.00
CA CYS A 14 -17.25 -0.89 6.92
C CYS A 14 -17.76 -0.58 5.50
N SER A 15 -16.96 -0.85 4.46
CA SER A 15 -17.38 -0.63 3.06
C SER A 15 -18.56 -1.50 2.66
N GLY A 16 -18.61 -2.75 3.14
CA GLY A 16 -19.77 -3.63 2.91
C GLY A 16 -21.06 -3.07 3.50
N ASN A 17 -21.02 -2.56 4.73
CA ASN A 17 -22.18 -1.91 5.35
C ASN A 17 -22.57 -0.61 4.63
N ILE A 18 -21.61 0.24 4.28
CA ILE A 18 -21.86 1.48 3.51
C ILE A 18 -22.56 1.13 2.19
N MET A 19 -22.09 0.09 1.48
CA MET A 19 -22.70 -0.33 0.22
C MET A 19 -24.15 -0.79 0.37
N LEU A 20 -24.48 -1.51 1.45
CA LEU A 20 -25.86 -1.92 1.74
C LEU A 20 -26.80 -0.72 1.97
N PHE A 21 -26.35 0.27 2.74
CA PHE A 21 -27.12 1.48 3.01
C PHE A 21 -27.24 2.36 1.75
N SER A 22 -26.16 2.51 0.98
CA SER A 22 -26.16 3.27 -0.27
C SER A 22 -27.08 2.62 -1.32
N PHE A 23 -27.07 1.30 -1.44
CA PHE A 23 -27.98 0.57 -2.32
C PHE A 23 -29.44 0.84 -1.97
N SER A 24 -29.79 0.87 -0.68
CA SER A 24 -31.14 1.19 -0.21
C SER A 24 -31.56 2.62 -0.60
N ILE A 25 -30.62 3.59 -0.52
CA ILE A 25 -30.88 4.98 -0.93
C ILE A 25 -31.09 5.06 -2.44
N TYR A 26 -30.26 4.40 -3.24
CA TYR A 26 -30.36 4.36 -4.72
C TYR A 26 -31.61 3.63 -5.20
N SER A 27 -32.11 2.64 -4.44
CA SER A 27 -33.36 1.93 -4.73
C SER A 27 -34.63 2.79 -4.55
N GLY A 28 -34.48 4.07 -4.22
CA GLY A 28 -35.59 5.04 -4.20
C GLY A 28 -36.16 5.30 -2.80
N LEU A 29 -35.44 4.98 -1.74
CA LEU A 29 -35.84 5.36 -0.38
C LEU A 29 -35.99 6.88 -0.29
N LYS A 30 -37.15 7.35 0.15
CA LYS A 30 -37.49 8.77 0.24
C LYS A 30 -37.75 9.18 1.69
N GLY A 31 -37.58 10.44 1.97
CA GLY A 31 -37.93 11.06 3.26
C GLY A 31 -36.84 10.92 4.33
N GLN A 32 -37.30 10.90 5.57
CA GLN A 32 -36.43 10.93 6.77
C GLN A 32 -35.51 9.72 6.89
N MET A 33 -35.90 8.56 6.35
CA MET A 33 -35.06 7.34 6.36
C MET A 33 -33.84 7.47 5.47
N ALA A 34 -33.92 8.17 4.33
CA ALA A 34 -32.76 8.38 3.45
C ALA A 34 -31.69 9.24 4.15
N GLY A 35 -32.09 10.27 4.91
CA GLY A 35 -31.20 11.06 5.74
C GLY A 35 -30.51 10.22 6.83
N MET A 36 -31.27 9.37 7.52
CA MET A 36 -30.72 8.47 8.55
C MET A 36 -29.66 7.52 7.98
N PHE A 37 -29.88 6.94 6.80
CA PHE A 37 -28.89 6.08 6.14
C PHE A 37 -27.67 6.88 5.66
N GLY A 38 -27.82 8.14 5.27
CA GLY A 38 -26.72 9.02 4.98
C GLY A 38 -25.81 9.25 6.21
N TYR A 39 -26.38 9.48 7.38
CA TYR A 39 -25.62 9.61 8.64
C TYR A 39 -24.97 8.27 9.06
N LEU A 40 -25.63 7.13 8.83
CA LEU A 40 -25.02 5.82 9.06
C LEU A 40 -23.84 5.59 8.13
N ASN A 41 -23.96 5.94 6.85
CA ASN A 41 -22.83 5.88 5.91
C ASN A 41 -21.66 6.75 6.38
N LEU A 42 -21.93 7.96 6.86
CA LEU A 42 -20.90 8.83 7.44
C LEU A 42 -20.25 8.15 8.66
N ALA A 43 -21.02 7.58 9.58
CA ALA A 43 -20.50 6.92 10.78
C ALA A 43 -19.58 5.74 10.45
N PHE A 44 -19.93 4.92 9.45
CA PHE A 44 -19.08 3.81 8.98
C PHE A 44 -17.89 4.29 8.13
N PHE A 45 -17.99 5.47 7.50
CA PHE A 45 -16.89 6.03 6.72
C PHE A 45 -15.79 6.65 7.59
N LEU A 46 -16.11 7.19 8.76
CA LEU A 46 -15.12 7.78 9.68
C LEU A 46 -13.97 6.84 10.06
N PRO A 47 -14.21 5.57 10.46
CA PRO A 47 -13.14 4.61 10.70
C PRO A 47 -12.28 4.35 9.45
N ILE A 48 -12.88 4.34 8.26
CA ILE A 48 -12.14 4.17 7.02
C ILE A 48 -11.23 5.37 6.78
N LEU A 49 -11.75 6.58 6.94
CA LEU A 49 -11.02 7.82 6.72
C LEU A 49 -9.84 7.99 7.69
N PHE A 50 -10.06 7.78 8.99
CA PHE A 50 -9.03 8.07 10.00
C PHE A 50 -8.09 6.89 10.27
N TYR A 51 -8.59 5.67 10.29
CA TYR A 51 -7.77 4.50 10.62
C TYR A 51 -7.23 3.78 9.38
N CYS A 52 -8.09 3.49 8.40
CA CYS A 52 -7.70 2.72 7.24
C CYS A 52 -6.86 3.55 6.25
N ALA A 53 -7.19 4.83 6.04
CA ALA A 53 -6.46 5.71 5.13
C ALA A 53 -5.16 6.28 5.71
N GLN A 54 -4.84 6.04 6.99
CA GLN A 54 -3.62 6.54 7.65
C GLN A 54 -2.31 6.28 6.87
N PRO A 55 -2.06 5.11 6.23
CA PRO A 55 -0.82 4.90 5.50
C PRO A 55 -0.65 5.84 4.29
N PHE A 56 -1.75 6.31 3.70
CA PHE A 56 -1.70 7.27 2.59
C PHE A 56 -1.29 8.66 3.10
N TYR A 57 -1.85 9.11 4.23
CA TYR A 57 -1.52 10.40 4.84
C TYR A 57 -0.06 10.44 5.32
N THR A 58 0.41 9.37 5.97
CA THR A 58 1.78 9.31 6.48
C THR A 58 2.81 9.28 5.36
N ASN A 59 2.54 8.58 4.27
CA ASN A 59 3.43 8.54 3.11
C ASN A 59 3.44 9.88 2.37
N LEU A 60 2.25 10.50 2.18
CA LEU A 60 2.15 11.83 1.59
C LEU A 60 2.96 12.85 2.39
N TRP A 61 2.80 12.87 3.71
CA TRP A 61 3.52 13.79 4.58
C TRP A 61 5.03 13.63 4.49
N ARG A 62 5.52 12.39 4.48
CA ARG A 62 6.94 12.09 4.32
C ARG A 62 7.48 12.53 2.95
N SER A 63 6.73 12.29 1.90
CA SER A 63 7.11 12.67 0.53
C SER A 63 7.15 14.18 0.34
N LEU A 64 6.16 14.90 0.86
CA LEU A 64 6.15 16.37 0.85
C LEU A 64 7.33 16.96 1.60
N LYS A 65 7.64 16.41 2.79
CA LYS A 65 8.81 16.85 3.58
C LYS A 65 10.15 16.57 2.90
N ALA A 66 10.20 15.52 2.08
CA ALA A 66 11.38 15.16 1.30
C ALA A 66 11.47 15.89 -0.05
N GLY A 67 10.51 16.77 -0.38
CA GLY A 67 10.44 17.48 -1.66
C GLY A 67 10.26 16.59 -2.89
N ARG A 68 9.75 15.36 -2.70
CA ARG A 68 9.54 14.39 -3.78
C ARG A 68 8.06 14.24 -4.12
N PRO A 69 7.68 14.21 -5.42
CA PRO A 69 6.31 13.95 -5.81
C PRO A 69 5.88 12.56 -5.34
N SER A 70 4.69 12.45 -4.74
CA SER A 70 4.12 11.20 -4.27
C SER A 70 2.89 10.83 -5.08
N ILE A 71 2.78 9.55 -5.44
CA ILE A 71 1.58 8.97 -6.06
C ILE A 71 0.38 9.06 -5.09
N ASP A 72 0.63 9.17 -3.78
CA ASP A 72 -0.42 9.28 -2.76
C ASP A 72 -1.10 10.67 -2.73
N LEU A 73 -0.47 11.71 -3.31
CA LEU A 73 -1.03 13.06 -3.32
C LEU A 73 -2.40 13.15 -4.01
N PRO A 74 -2.57 12.72 -5.27
CA PRO A 74 -3.88 12.77 -5.91
C PRO A 74 -4.92 11.89 -5.22
N ILE A 75 -4.49 10.79 -4.60
CA ILE A 75 -5.38 9.89 -3.86
C ILE A 75 -5.93 10.59 -2.62
N VAL A 76 -5.07 11.17 -1.80
CA VAL A 76 -5.47 11.88 -0.58
C VAL A 76 -6.31 13.10 -0.93
N ALA A 77 -5.96 13.86 -1.98
CA ALA A 77 -6.74 14.99 -2.45
C ALA A 77 -8.15 14.56 -2.87
N ALA A 78 -8.28 13.48 -3.66
CA ALA A 78 -9.58 12.95 -4.09
C ALA A 78 -10.44 12.50 -2.91
N VAL A 79 -9.84 11.82 -1.91
CA VAL A 79 -10.55 11.38 -0.70
C VAL A 79 -11.05 12.57 0.12
N ILE A 80 -10.21 13.60 0.32
CA ILE A 80 -10.59 14.78 1.10
C ILE A 80 -11.68 15.58 0.36
N ILE A 81 -11.51 15.85 -0.92
CA ILE A 81 -12.50 16.61 -1.72
C ILE A 81 -13.82 15.83 -1.77
N GLY A 82 -13.79 14.55 -2.06
CA GLY A 82 -14.99 13.72 -2.11
C GLY A 82 -15.70 13.63 -0.76
N PHE A 83 -14.95 13.57 0.36
CA PHE A 83 -15.51 13.58 1.70
C PHE A 83 -16.21 14.92 1.99
N VAL A 84 -15.56 16.06 1.69
CA VAL A 84 -16.13 17.39 1.92
C VAL A 84 -17.40 17.58 1.08
N LEU A 85 -17.40 17.20 -0.19
CA LEU A 85 -18.58 17.27 -1.06
C LEU A 85 -19.72 16.39 -0.53
N SER A 86 -19.43 15.16 -0.11
CA SER A 86 -20.44 14.28 0.47
C SER A 86 -21.01 14.82 1.77
N LEU A 87 -20.17 15.46 2.59
CA LEU A 87 -20.62 16.08 3.85
C LEU A 87 -21.53 17.28 3.59
N ILE A 88 -21.17 18.13 2.62
CA ILE A 88 -22.00 19.29 2.21
C ILE A 88 -23.37 18.79 1.71
N ASN A 89 -23.39 17.81 0.83
CA ASN A 89 -24.62 17.22 0.30
C ASN A 89 -25.49 16.62 1.40
N LEU A 90 -24.88 15.95 2.37
CA LEU A 90 -25.60 15.38 3.52
C LEU A 90 -26.28 16.48 4.37
N ILE A 91 -25.58 17.59 4.63
CA ILE A 91 -26.11 18.73 5.42
C ILE A 91 -27.23 19.43 4.64
N GLN A 92 -27.11 19.57 3.34
CA GLN A 92 -28.13 20.18 2.47
C GLN A 92 -29.35 19.28 2.24
N GLY A 93 -29.31 18.03 2.71
CA GLY A 93 -30.38 17.06 2.48
C GLY A 93 -30.41 16.49 1.05
N ASN A 94 -29.38 16.71 0.26
CA ASN A 94 -29.20 16.11 -1.04
C ASN A 94 -28.89 14.62 -0.87
N LYS A 95 -29.22 13.80 -1.89
CA LYS A 95 -29.02 12.34 -1.87
C LYS A 95 -27.74 11.86 -2.51
N ASP A 96 -26.96 12.79 -3.06
CA ASP A 96 -25.74 12.49 -3.81
C ASP A 96 -24.55 12.37 -2.84
N PHE A 97 -24.50 11.24 -2.15
CA PHE A 97 -23.39 10.88 -1.27
C PHE A 97 -22.39 10.02 -2.02
N TYR A 98 -21.10 10.28 -1.84
CA TYR A 98 -20.00 9.54 -2.46
C TYR A 98 -19.23 8.67 -1.44
N PHE A 99 -19.81 8.42 -0.26
CA PHE A 99 -19.16 7.63 0.80
C PHE A 99 -18.88 6.18 0.37
N ASP A 100 -19.77 5.58 -0.42
CA ASP A 100 -19.61 4.24 -0.99
C ASP A 100 -18.43 4.16 -1.95
N SER A 101 -18.37 5.07 -2.91
CA SER A 101 -17.29 5.14 -3.90
C SER A 101 -15.93 5.38 -3.25
N LEU A 102 -15.87 6.31 -2.27
CA LEU A 102 -14.65 6.61 -1.52
C LEU A 102 -14.22 5.44 -0.65
N SER A 103 -15.16 4.74 -0.02
CA SER A 103 -14.84 3.58 0.83
C SER A 103 -14.28 2.42 0.02
N ILE A 104 -14.86 2.14 -1.16
CA ILE A 104 -14.36 1.12 -2.08
C ILE A 104 -12.99 1.51 -2.64
N LEU A 105 -12.79 2.78 -3.00
CA LEU A 105 -11.49 3.28 -3.45
C LEU A 105 -10.39 3.00 -2.41
N ILE A 106 -10.62 3.38 -1.14
CA ILE A 106 -9.65 3.15 -0.06
C ILE A 106 -9.45 1.65 0.16
N LEU A 107 -10.51 0.84 0.12
CA LEU A 107 -10.42 -0.62 0.26
C LEU A 107 -9.56 -1.25 -0.82
N LEU A 108 -9.79 -0.90 -2.10
CA LEU A 108 -9.02 -1.42 -3.23
C LEU A 108 -7.55 -1.01 -3.18
N LEU A 109 -7.27 0.23 -2.77
CA LEU A 109 -5.91 0.72 -2.60
C LEU A 109 -5.18 -0.02 -1.47
N LEU A 110 -5.85 -0.28 -0.34
CA LEU A 110 -5.28 -1.09 0.75
C LEU A 110 -5.05 -2.53 0.33
N ALA A 111 -6.00 -3.14 -0.39
CA ALA A 111 -5.86 -4.48 -0.93
C ALA A 111 -4.64 -4.56 -1.89
N SER A 112 -4.53 -3.64 -2.83
CA SER A 112 -3.40 -3.55 -3.76
C SER A 112 -2.06 -3.46 -3.01
N ARG A 113 -1.95 -2.59 -2.02
CA ARG A 113 -0.73 -2.47 -1.19
C ARG A 113 -0.42 -3.75 -0.41
N TYR A 114 -1.44 -4.41 0.13
CA TYR A 114 -1.27 -5.68 0.82
C TYR A 114 -0.75 -6.77 -0.11
N PHE A 115 -1.34 -6.91 -1.30
CA PHE A 115 -0.91 -7.90 -2.29
C PHE A 115 0.51 -7.63 -2.79
N LEU A 116 0.84 -6.38 -3.12
CA LEU A 116 2.19 -6.00 -3.53
C LEU A 116 3.24 -6.33 -2.47
N SER A 117 2.97 -6.00 -1.20
CA SER A 117 3.90 -6.31 -0.11
C SER A 117 4.08 -7.81 0.11
N ARG A 118 3.02 -8.60 -0.07
CA ARG A 118 3.07 -10.07 -0.01
C ARG A 118 3.90 -10.65 -1.14
N THR A 119 3.65 -10.22 -2.36
CA THR A 119 4.35 -10.68 -3.56
C THR A 119 5.83 -10.36 -3.48
N GLN A 120 6.21 -9.14 -3.10
CA GLN A 120 7.61 -8.76 -2.93
C GLN A 120 8.34 -9.61 -1.89
N GLN A 121 7.71 -9.93 -0.77
CA GLN A 121 8.30 -10.82 0.26
C GLN A 121 8.50 -12.24 -0.25
N THR A 122 7.60 -12.74 -1.08
CA THR A 122 7.72 -14.08 -1.68
C THR A 122 8.89 -14.13 -2.66
N PHE A 123 9.10 -13.07 -3.46
CA PHE A 123 10.24 -13.01 -4.38
C PHE A 123 11.58 -12.88 -3.67
N ILE A 124 11.66 -12.10 -2.59
CA ILE A 124 12.91 -11.93 -1.81
C ILE A 124 13.28 -13.23 -1.09
N ASN A 125 12.29 -13.99 -0.61
CA ASN A 125 12.50 -15.27 0.07
C ASN A 125 12.60 -16.47 -0.89
N SER A 126 12.46 -16.27 -2.20
CA SER A 126 12.61 -17.37 -3.13
C SER A 126 14.10 -17.73 -3.23
N SER A 127 14.41 -18.99 -3.01
CA SER A 127 15.75 -19.59 -3.09
C SER A 127 16.49 -19.27 -4.40
N TYR A 128 15.76 -18.87 -5.44
CA TYR A 128 16.33 -18.47 -6.73
C TYR A 128 17.26 -17.25 -6.62
N MET A 129 16.91 -16.26 -5.80
CA MET A 129 17.74 -15.08 -5.60
C MET A 129 19.01 -15.42 -4.83
N GLN A 130 18.91 -16.26 -3.79
CA GLN A 130 20.08 -16.77 -3.07
C GLN A 130 20.96 -17.63 -3.96
N THR A 131 20.38 -18.58 -4.68
CA THR A 131 21.12 -19.43 -5.62
C THR A 131 21.79 -18.61 -6.72
N PHE A 132 21.15 -17.54 -7.21
CA PHE A 132 21.73 -16.66 -8.23
C PHE A 132 22.91 -15.87 -7.70
N ILE A 133 22.83 -15.34 -6.48
CA ILE A 133 23.93 -14.63 -5.82
C ILE A 133 25.08 -15.60 -5.50
N GLU A 134 24.76 -16.79 -4.99
CA GLU A 134 25.73 -17.82 -4.63
C GLU A 134 26.44 -18.45 -5.85
N SER A 135 25.84 -18.40 -7.04
CA SER A 135 26.42 -18.91 -8.28
C SER A 135 27.30 -17.87 -9.00
N GLN A 136 27.32 -16.63 -8.55
CA GLN A 136 28.24 -15.64 -9.11
C GLN A 136 29.70 -16.03 -8.86
N VAL A 137 30.48 -16.01 -9.92
CA VAL A 137 31.90 -16.34 -9.89
C VAL A 137 32.68 -15.06 -9.59
N CYS A 138 33.40 -15.05 -8.47
CA CYS A 138 34.27 -13.95 -8.07
C CYS A 138 35.74 -14.34 -8.33
N GLN A 139 36.60 -13.34 -8.57
CA GLN A 139 38.04 -13.54 -8.69
C GLN A 139 38.70 -13.25 -7.35
N ARG A 140 39.10 -14.31 -6.62
CA ARG A 140 39.83 -14.22 -5.35
C ARG A 140 41.32 -14.26 -5.58
N TRP A 141 42.05 -13.41 -4.88
CA TRP A 141 43.52 -13.46 -4.88
C TRP A 141 44.04 -14.68 -4.10
N ASN A 142 44.79 -15.52 -4.77
CA ASN A 142 45.47 -16.66 -4.15
C ASN A 142 46.94 -16.30 -3.88
N SER A 143 47.30 -16.24 -2.60
CA SER A 143 48.67 -15.85 -2.19
C SER A 143 49.70 -16.94 -2.47
N GLU A 144 49.30 -18.20 -2.66
CA GLU A 144 50.20 -19.30 -2.93
C GLU A 144 50.60 -19.39 -4.42
N SER A 145 49.62 -19.16 -5.32
CA SER A 145 49.83 -19.19 -6.79
C SER A 145 50.18 -17.82 -7.37
N ASN A 146 50.03 -16.73 -6.59
CA ASN A 146 50.18 -15.35 -7.01
C ASN A 146 49.30 -14.97 -8.23
N GLU A 147 48.12 -15.60 -8.33
CA GLU A 147 47.14 -15.43 -9.40
C GLU A 147 45.73 -15.25 -8.85
N TYR A 148 44.79 -14.80 -9.70
CA TYR A 148 43.37 -14.68 -9.35
C TYR A 148 42.62 -15.95 -9.73
N ASP A 149 42.13 -16.67 -8.73
CA ASP A 149 41.30 -17.86 -8.90
C ASP A 149 39.81 -17.48 -9.06
N LYS A 150 39.14 -18.09 -10.03
CA LYS A 150 37.69 -17.97 -10.19
C LYS A 150 37.00 -18.94 -9.26
N ILE A 151 36.37 -18.43 -8.22
CA ILE A 151 35.60 -19.24 -7.26
C ILE A 151 34.16 -18.73 -7.14
N PRO A 152 33.18 -19.60 -6.84
CA PRO A 152 31.83 -19.17 -6.51
C PRO A 152 31.84 -18.29 -5.27
N ALA A 153 30.98 -17.22 -5.25
CA ALA A 153 30.91 -16.27 -4.14
C ALA A 153 30.64 -16.93 -2.77
N ARG A 154 29.98 -18.08 -2.77
CA ARG A 154 29.70 -18.88 -1.55
C ARG A 154 30.98 -19.41 -0.86
N HIS A 155 32.12 -19.46 -1.54
CA HIS A 155 33.39 -19.98 -1.01
C HIS A 155 34.34 -18.84 -0.56
N LEU A 156 33.88 -17.61 -0.57
CA LEU A 156 34.62 -16.47 -0.02
C LEU A 156 34.57 -16.50 1.50
N ASN A 157 35.71 -16.29 2.10
CA ASN A 157 35.84 -16.11 3.56
C ASN A 157 36.03 -14.63 3.88
N VAL A 158 35.78 -14.28 5.16
CA VAL A 158 36.09 -12.96 5.67
C VAL A 158 37.59 -12.72 5.53
N ASP A 159 37.98 -11.54 5.02
CA ASP A 159 39.36 -11.11 4.72
C ASP A 159 39.94 -11.60 3.38
N ASP A 160 39.17 -12.34 2.53
CA ASP A 160 39.63 -12.66 1.18
C ASP A 160 39.72 -11.40 0.31
N LYS A 161 40.82 -11.25 -0.43
CA LYS A 161 40.99 -10.17 -1.42
C LYS A 161 40.33 -10.52 -2.73
N VAL A 162 39.32 -9.75 -3.15
CA VAL A 162 38.54 -9.96 -4.35
C VAL A 162 38.80 -8.88 -5.38
N LEU A 163 38.99 -9.25 -6.65
CA LEU A 163 39.08 -8.31 -7.75
C LEU A 163 37.66 -7.96 -8.25
N ILE A 164 37.33 -6.67 -8.16
CA ILE A 164 36.05 -6.13 -8.67
C ILE A 164 36.40 -5.23 -9.86
N LYS A 165 35.81 -5.48 -11.02
CA LYS A 165 35.98 -4.62 -12.20
C LYS A 165 35.08 -3.42 -12.11
N GLU A 166 35.51 -2.30 -12.69
CA GLU A 166 34.75 -1.07 -12.78
C GLU A 166 33.41 -1.33 -13.48
N GLY A 167 32.28 -1.04 -12.79
CA GLY A 167 30.93 -1.31 -13.28
C GLY A 167 30.27 -2.60 -12.78
N GLU A 168 31.00 -3.50 -12.12
CA GLU A 168 30.41 -4.66 -11.45
C GLU A 168 29.72 -4.25 -10.13
N ARG A 169 28.52 -4.79 -9.90
CA ARG A 169 27.83 -4.62 -8.62
C ARG A 169 28.26 -5.70 -7.63
N VAL A 170 28.62 -5.28 -6.45
CA VAL A 170 28.95 -6.14 -5.31
C VAL A 170 27.69 -6.50 -4.53
#